data_5a92c8f6c2f7499c20c180d512906a9a
#
_entry.id   5a92c8f6c2f7499c20c180d512906a9a
#
_cell.length_a   1.000
_cell.length_b   1.000
_cell.length_c   1.000
_cell.angle_alpha   90.00
_cell.angle_beta   90.00
_cell.angle_gamma   90.00
#
_symmetry.space_group_name_H-M   'P 1'
#
loop_
_entity.id
_entity.type
_entity.pdbx_description
1 polymer ?
#
loop_
_entity_poly.entity_id
_entity_poly.type
_entity_poly.pdbx_seq_one_letter_code
_entity_poly.pdbx_strand_id
1 'polypeptide(L)'
;DLLEISAEDFLKVVRAHAEEGVDFMTIHAGINRRAVEAFKRDKRKMNIVSRGGSLLFAWMEMTGNENPFYEHYDEVLDILREYDVTISLGDALRPGCLNDSTDAGQISELIELGALAKRAWDKDVQVMIEGPGHMAMNEIAANMQIEKRICHEAPFYVLGPLVTDIFPGYDHITSAIGGAIAAANGAAFLC
;
A
#
# COMPACT_ATOMS: atom_id res chain seq x y z
N ASP A 1 -6.15 -22.18 -9.21
CA ASP A 1 -5.23 -22.50 -8.10
C ASP A 1 -4.17 -21.39 -8.00
N LEU A 2 -3.90 -20.92 -6.78
CA LEU A 2 -2.95 -19.82 -6.56
C LEU A 2 -1.52 -20.16 -7.05
N LEU A 3 -1.14 -21.43 -6.98
CA LEU A 3 0.14 -21.92 -7.44
C LEU A 3 0.30 -21.98 -8.97
N GLU A 4 -0.79 -21.92 -9.71
CA GLU A 4 -0.79 -21.99 -11.17
C GLU A 4 -0.69 -20.59 -11.81
N ILE A 5 -0.86 -19.52 -11.02
CA ILE A 5 -0.81 -18.16 -11.51
C ILE A 5 0.65 -17.75 -11.75
N SER A 6 0.97 -17.39 -12.99
CA SER A 6 2.27 -16.88 -13.39
C SER A 6 2.37 -15.36 -13.22
N ALA A 7 3.60 -14.83 -13.23
CA ALA A 7 3.82 -13.38 -13.26
C ALA A 7 3.14 -12.73 -14.49
N GLU A 8 3.16 -13.40 -15.63
CA GLU A 8 2.51 -12.93 -16.85
C GLU A 8 0.99 -12.79 -16.70
N ASP A 9 0.35 -13.69 -15.92
CA ASP A 9 -1.09 -13.60 -15.67
C ASP A 9 -1.45 -12.36 -14.85
N PHE A 10 -0.61 -11.94 -13.89
CA PHE A 10 -0.78 -10.68 -13.17
C PHE A 10 -0.70 -9.49 -14.12
N LEU A 11 0.27 -9.44 -15.03
CA LEU A 11 0.42 -8.36 -16.01
C LEU A 11 -0.75 -8.31 -17.00
N LYS A 12 -1.27 -9.46 -17.43
CA LYS A 12 -2.47 -9.54 -18.28
C LYS A 12 -3.70 -8.91 -17.61
N VAL A 13 -3.87 -9.12 -16.31
CA VAL A 13 -4.97 -8.53 -15.55
C VAL A 13 -4.81 -7.01 -15.45
N VAL A 14 -3.60 -6.51 -15.20
CA VAL A 14 -3.32 -5.07 -15.21
C VAL A 14 -3.70 -4.45 -16.56
N ARG A 15 -3.26 -5.06 -17.66
CA ARG A 15 -3.58 -4.60 -19.03
C ARG A 15 -5.09 -4.62 -19.29
N ALA A 16 -5.77 -5.71 -18.95
CA ALA A 16 -7.21 -5.82 -19.17
C ALA A 16 -8.00 -4.70 -18.46
N HIS A 17 -7.65 -4.39 -17.22
CA HIS A 17 -8.29 -3.28 -16.49
C HIS A 17 -7.93 -1.92 -17.07
N ALA A 18 -6.70 -1.72 -17.51
CA ALA A 18 -6.30 -0.47 -18.18
C ALA A 18 -7.09 -0.26 -19.49
N GLU A 19 -7.29 -1.32 -20.28
CA GLU A 19 -8.10 -1.32 -21.51
C GLU A 19 -9.58 -1.00 -21.24
N GLU A 20 -10.10 -1.37 -20.08
CA GLU A 20 -11.47 -1.00 -19.66
C GLU A 20 -11.63 0.49 -19.33
N GLY A 21 -10.53 1.24 -19.26
CA GLY A 21 -10.54 2.70 -19.09
C GLY A 21 -10.68 3.17 -17.64
N VAL A 22 -10.05 2.45 -16.70
CA VAL A 22 -9.97 2.91 -15.31
C VAL A 22 -9.04 4.13 -15.19
N ASP A 23 -9.37 5.08 -14.31
CA ASP A 23 -8.55 6.29 -14.09
C ASP A 23 -7.35 6.01 -13.17
N PHE A 24 -7.48 5.08 -12.26
CA PHE A 24 -6.39 4.64 -11.39
C PHE A 24 -6.53 3.16 -11.02
N MET A 25 -5.42 2.57 -10.60
CA MET A 25 -5.38 1.15 -10.23
C MET A 25 -4.52 0.95 -8.99
N THR A 26 -5.07 0.27 -7.96
CA THR A 26 -4.31 -0.11 -6.78
C THR A 26 -3.48 -1.36 -7.05
N ILE A 27 -2.17 -1.25 -6.89
CA ILE A 27 -1.21 -2.33 -7.10
C ILE A 27 -0.28 -2.44 -5.89
N HIS A 28 -0.29 -3.60 -5.24
CA HIS A 28 0.58 -3.89 -4.09
C HIS A 28 1.99 -4.28 -4.53
N ALA A 29 2.74 -3.32 -5.08
CA ALA A 29 4.11 -3.56 -5.54
C ALA A 29 5.17 -3.46 -4.43
N GLY A 30 4.86 -2.82 -3.29
CA GLY A 30 5.82 -2.58 -2.20
C GLY A 30 6.12 -3.77 -1.31
N ILE A 31 5.23 -4.76 -1.27
CA ILE A 31 5.46 -6.00 -0.52
C ILE A 31 6.45 -6.92 -1.26
N ASN A 32 7.73 -6.67 -1.06
CA ASN A 32 8.81 -7.50 -1.60
C ASN A 32 9.38 -8.43 -0.52
N ARG A 33 10.34 -9.28 -0.87
CA ARG A 33 10.99 -10.22 0.07
C ARG A 33 11.55 -9.51 1.30
N ARG A 34 12.12 -8.32 1.14
CA ARG A 34 12.67 -7.53 2.24
C ARG A 34 11.58 -7.08 3.22
N ALA A 35 10.46 -6.59 2.71
CA ALA A 35 9.31 -6.17 3.53
C ALA A 35 8.68 -7.39 4.24
N VAL A 36 8.58 -8.53 3.55
CA VAL A 36 8.12 -9.81 4.12
C VAL A 36 9.01 -10.27 5.28
N GLU A 37 10.33 -10.20 5.14
CA GLU A 37 11.26 -10.56 6.21
C GLU A 37 11.19 -9.59 7.42
N ALA A 38 10.97 -8.31 7.18
CA ALA A 38 10.70 -7.35 8.26
C ALA A 38 9.40 -7.69 8.99
N PHE A 39 8.33 -7.92 8.25
CA PHE A 39 7.02 -8.32 8.78
C PHE A 39 7.09 -9.61 9.62
N LYS A 40 7.81 -10.62 9.17
CA LYS A 40 7.94 -11.90 9.91
C LYS A 40 8.62 -11.78 11.27
N ARG A 41 9.42 -10.72 11.47
CA ARG A 41 10.07 -10.45 12.78
C ARG A 41 9.09 -9.87 13.78
N ASP A 42 8.07 -9.17 13.29
CA ASP A 42 7.03 -8.58 14.11
C ASP A 42 5.95 -9.64 14.42
N LYS A 43 5.50 -9.65 15.65
CA LYS A 43 4.42 -10.54 16.07
C LYS A 43 3.11 -9.81 16.04
N ARG A 44 2.60 -9.53 14.83
CA ARG A 44 1.32 -8.87 14.66
C ARG A 44 0.16 -9.67 15.24
N LYS A 45 -0.81 -8.95 15.76
CA LYS A 45 -2.07 -9.54 16.22
C LYS A 45 -3.05 -9.79 15.08
N MET A 46 -3.10 -8.89 14.10
CA MET A 46 -4.02 -8.96 12.97
C MET A 46 -3.38 -9.45 11.67
N ASN A 47 -2.08 -9.75 11.69
CA ASN A 47 -1.33 -10.16 10.51
C ASN A 47 -1.48 -9.17 9.32
N ILE A 48 -1.83 -9.66 8.14
CA ILE A 48 -2.03 -8.88 6.92
C ILE A 48 -3.53 -8.74 6.67
N VAL A 49 -4.08 -7.55 6.84
CA VAL A 49 -5.51 -7.26 6.68
C VAL A 49 -5.89 -6.82 5.26
N SER A 50 -4.92 -6.45 4.44
CA SER A 50 -5.13 -6.21 3.02
C SER A 50 -5.43 -7.52 2.30
N ARG A 51 -6.57 -7.61 1.60
CA ARG A 51 -6.94 -8.81 0.83
C ARG A 51 -5.93 -9.08 -0.30
N GLY A 52 -5.60 -8.08 -1.09
CA GLY A 52 -4.59 -8.20 -2.16
C GLY A 52 -3.20 -8.49 -1.61
N GLY A 53 -2.80 -7.78 -0.56
CA GLY A 53 -1.51 -7.99 0.12
C GLY A 53 -1.37 -9.39 0.71
N SER A 54 -2.40 -9.92 1.35
CA SER A 54 -2.37 -11.28 1.92
C SER A 54 -2.29 -12.37 0.85
N LEU A 55 -2.96 -12.19 -0.28
CA LEU A 55 -2.88 -13.13 -1.41
C LEU A 55 -1.49 -13.11 -2.06
N LEU A 56 -0.91 -11.94 -2.27
CA LEU A 56 0.47 -11.82 -2.76
C LEU A 56 1.47 -12.43 -1.79
N PHE A 57 1.35 -12.12 -0.50
CA PHE A 57 2.18 -12.74 0.53
C PHE A 57 2.09 -14.26 0.48
N ALA A 58 0.88 -14.82 0.41
CA ALA A 58 0.67 -16.27 0.33
C ALA A 58 1.31 -16.84 -0.95
N TRP A 59 1.14 -16.19 -2.09
CA TRP A 59 1.74 -16.60 -3.35
C TRP A 59 3.27 -16.62 -3.28
N MET A 60 3.87 -15.55 -2.75
CA MET A 60 5.32 -15.43 -2.54
C MET A 60 5.86 -16.55 -1.62
N GLU A 61 5.15 -16.87 -0.54
CA GLU A 61 5.57 -17.90 0.41
C GLU A 61 5.42 -19.32 -0.17
N MET A 62 4.37 -19.56 -0.93
CA MET A 62 4.09 -20.88 -1.50
C MET A 62 4.99 -21.18 -2.71
N THR A 63 5.28 -20.18 -3.54
CA THR A 63 6.09 -20.37 -4.76
C THR A 63 7.58 -20.17 -4.51
N GLY A 64 7.96 -19.43 -3.48
CA GLY A 64 9.33 -19.00 -3.26
C GLY A 64 9.78 -17.85 -4.15
N ASN A 65 8.91 -17.31 -5.01
CA ASN A 65 9.21 -16.23 -5.95
C ASN A 65 9.09 -14.85 -5.31
N GLU A 66 9.61 -13.82 -5.97
CA GLU A 66 9.41 -12.42 -5.61
C GLU A 66 8.00 -11.98 -6.01
N ASN A 67 7.50 -10.89 -5.42
CA ASN A 67 6.26 -10.25 -5.83
C ASN A 67 6.31 -9.89 -7.32
N PRO A 68 5.41 -10.42 -8.16
CA PRO A 68 5.44 -10.19 -9.60
C PRO A 68 5.28 -8.72 -9.97
N PHE A 69 4.51 -7.93 -9.22
CA PHE A 69 4.36 -6.49 -9.46
C PHE A 69 5.61 -5.69 -9.08
N TYR A 70 6.43 -6.19 -8.15
CA TYR A 70 7.71 -5.59 -7.81
C TYR A 70 8.78 -5.97 -8.85
N GLU A 71 8.86 -7.24 -9.19
CA GLU A 71 9.85 -7.77 -10.13
C GLU A 71 9.66 -7.20 -11.54
N HIS A 72 8.42 -7.16 -12.02
CA HIS A 72 8.01 -6.63 -13.33
C HIS A 72 7.46 -5.21 -13.28
N TYR A 73 7.93 -4.40 -12.31
CA TYR A 73 7.35 -3.07 -12.08
C TYR A 73 7.44 -2.16 -13.30
N ASP A 74 8.53 -2.21 -14.05
CA ASP A 74 8.69 -1.39 -15.25
C ASP A 74 7.70 -1.76 -16.36
N GLU A 75 7.36 -3.04 -16.48
CA GLU A 75 6.33 -3.52 -17.42
C GLU A 75 4.92 -3.06 -16.98
N VAL A 76 4.65 -3.07 -15.68
CA VAL A 76 3.42 -2.48 -15.12
C VAL A 76 3.32 -1.00 -15.48
N LEU A 77 4.40 -0.24 -15.26
CA LEU A 77 4.42 1.19 -15.57
C LEU A 77 4.25 1.47 -17.07
N ASP A 78 4.81 0.65 -17.95
CA ASP A 78 4.66 0.80 -19.40
C ASP A 78 3.19 0.62 -19.81
N ILE A 79 2.46 -0.33 -19.19
CA ILE A 79 1.02 -0.51 -19.40
C ILE A 79 0.26 0.73 -18.89
N LEU A 80 0.52 1.17 -17.65
CA LEU A 80 -0.20 2.30 -17.05
C LEU A 80 0.02 3.59 -17.84
N ARG A 81 1.23 3.82 -18.34
CA ARG A 81 1.56 4.96 -19.20
C ARG A 81 0.79 4.92 -20.54
N GLU A 82 0.71 3.74 -21.17
CA GLU A 82 0.03 3.55 -22.45
C GLU A 82 -1.44 3.98 -22.37
N TYR A 83 -2.11 3.72 -21.24
CA TYR A 83 -3.53 4.00 -21.02
C TYR A 83 -3.82 5.22 -20.13
N ASP A 84 -2.80 6.00 -19.78
CA ASP A 84 -2.90 7.17 -18.88
C ASP A 84 -3.55 6.84 -17.54
N VAL A 85 -3.16 5.72 -16.92
CA VAL A 85 -3.69 5.24 -15.65
C VAL A 85 -2.77 5.63 -14.49
N THR A 86 -3.31 6.28 -13.47
CA THR A 86 -2.59 6.58 -12.23
C THR A 86 -2.33 5.31 -11.43
N ILE A 87 -1.10 5.10 -10.95
CA ILE A 87 -0.83 4.02 -10.00
C ILE A 87 -1.16 4.47 -8.57
N SER A 88 -2.02 3.72 -7.89
CA SER A 88 -2.17 3.76 -6.44
C SER A 88 -1.28 2.66 -5.86
N LEU A 89 -0.14 3.04 -5.29
CA LEU A 89 0.79 2.10 -4.68
C LEU A 89 0.22 1.59 -3.35
N GLY A 90 -0.31 0.38 -3.38
CA GLY A 90 -1.04 -0.22 -2.28
C GLY A 90 -0.15 -0.63 -1.10
N ASP A 91 -0.62 -0.39 0.11
CA ASP A 91 0.01 -0.74 1.37
C ASP A 91 -0.44 -2.14 1.85
N ALA A 92 0.20 -3.18 1.36
CA ALA A 92 -0.10 -4.56 1.72
C ALA A 92 0.05 -4.81 3.23
N LEU A 93 1.03 -4.16 3.85
CA LEU A 93 1.38 -4.32 5.26
C LEU A 93 0.80 -3.22 6.17
N ARG A 94 -0.27 -2.52 5.75
CA ARG A 94 -0.97 -1.60 6.64
C ARG A 94 -1.45 -2.29 7.92
N PRO A 95 -1.41 -1.62 9.10
CA PRO A 95 -1.86 -2.22 10.34
C PRO A 95 -3.38 -2.39 10.35
N GLY A 96 -3.86 -3.48 10.94
CA GLY A 96 -5.28 -3.77 11.15
C GLY A 96 -5.77 -3.50 12.58
N CYS A 97 -4.87 -3.11 13.47
CA CYS A 97 -5.18 -2.70 14.84
C CYS A 97 -4.07 -1.81 15.39
N LEU A 98 -4.34 -1.14 16.51
CA LEU A 98 -3.38 -0.22 17.15
C LEU A 98 -2.05 -0.89 17.51
N ASN A 99 -2.10 -2.16 17.93
CA ASN A 99 -0.89 -2.90 18.34
C ASN A 99 0.12 -3.09 17.20
N ASP A 100 -0.37 -3.16 15.97
CA ASP A 100 0.44 -3.50 14.80
C ASP A 100 0.89 -2.26 14.02
N SER A 101 0.48 -1.08 14.49
CA SER A 101 0.78 0.21 13.88
C SER A 101 2.26 0.56 13.98
N THR A 102 2.80 1.15 12.91
CA THR A 102 4.17 1.68 12.85
C THR A 102 5.25 0.61 13.12
N ASP A 103 4.96 -0.64 12.79
CA ASP A 103 5.91 -1.73 12.92
C ASP A 103 6.97 -1.76 11.79
N ALA A 104 7.93 -2.65 11.91
CA ALA A 104 9.02 -2.76 10.94
C ALA A 104 8.52 -3.18 9.54
N GLY A 105 7.48 -4.00 9.48
CA GLY A 105 6.84 -4.40 8.22
C GLY A 105 6.23 -3.22 7.49
N GLN A 106 5.39 -2.44 8.17
CA GLN A 106 4.76 -1.23 7.61
C GLN A 106 5.82 -0.24 7.12
N ILE A 107 6.82 0.07 7.93
CA ILE A 107 7.84 1.06 7.57
C ILE A 107 8.75 0.53 6.45
N SER A 108 9.10 -0.75 6.45
CA SER A 108 9.90 -1.34 5.36
C SER A 108 9.17 -1.27 4.02
N GLU A 109 7.87 -1.57 3.99
CA GLU A 109 7.07 -1.42 2.78
C GLU A 109 6.99 0.04 2.34
N LEU A 110 6.77 0.98 3.25
CA LEU A 110 6.69 2.41 2.93
C LEU A 110 7.99 2.92 2.27
N ILE A 111 9.14 2.45 2.70
CA ILE A 111 10.44 2.78 2.08
C ILE A 111 10.47 2.30 0.62
N GLU A 112 10.00 1.08 0.36
CA GLU A 112 9.93 0.54 -1.00
C GLU A 112 8.92 1.33 -1.85
N LEU A 113 7.75 1.69 -1.30
CA LEU A 113 6.76 2.50 -2.00
C LEU A 113 7.33 3.85 -2.43
N GLY A 114 8.13 4.51 -1.59
CA GLY A 114 8.82 5.74 -1.94
C GLY A 114 9.81 5.57 -3.09
N ALA A 115 10.55 4.46 -3.13
CA ALA A 115 11.45 4.15 -4.24
C ALA A 115 10.69 3.86 -5.54
N LEU A 116 9.58 3.13 -5.45
CA LEU A 116 8.71 2.81 -6.59
C LEU A 116 8.01 4.06 -7.14
N ALA A 117 7.58 4.98 -6.29
CA ALA A 117 6.97 6.24 -6.71
C ALA A 117 7.94 7.04 -7.60
N LYS A 118 9.21 7.12 -7.23
CA LYS A 118 10.21 7.80 -8.05
C LYS A 118 10.39 7.14 -9.42
N ARG A 119 10.43 5.80 -9.46
CA ARG A 119 10.52 5.07 -10.73
C ARG A 119 9.29 5.31 -11.63
N ALA A 120 8.09 5.43 -11.04
CA ALA A 120 6.87 5.74 -11.78
C ALA A 120 6.94 7.13 -12.41
N TRP A 121 7.37 8.15 -11.66
CA TRP A 121 7.55 9.50 -12.20
C TRP A 121 8.61 9.55 -13.31
N ASP A 122 9.70 8.82 -13.16
CA ASP A 122 10.75 8.72 -14.20
C ASP A 122 10.21 8.12 -15.52
N LYS A 123 9.07 7.43 -15.47
CA LYS A 123 8.32 6.88 -16.62
C LYS A 123 7.05 7.66 -16.98
N ASP A 124 6.87 8.86 -16.46
CA ASP A 124 5.70 9.73 -16.69
C ASP A 124 4.36 9.11 -16.21
N VAL A 125 4.38 8.26 -15.19
CA VAL A 125 3.17 7.69 -14.57
C VAL A 125 2.83 8.47 -13.30
N GLN A 126 1.58 8.90 -13.18
CA GLN A 126 1.07 9.55 -11.97
C GLN A 126 0.97 8.57 -10.83
N VAL A 127 1.25 9.04 -9.61
CA VAL A 127 1.33 8.20 -8.42
C VAL A 127 0.51 8.79 -7.28
N MET A 128 -0.20 7.95 -6.55
CA MET A 128 -0.57 8.15 -5.16
C MET A 128 -0.11 6.94 -4.34
N ILE A 129 0.18 7.15 -3.06
CA ILE A 129 0.64 6.09 -2.16
C ILE A 129 -0.47 5.82 -1.15
N GLU A 130 -0.82 4.56 -0.95
CA GLU A 130 -1.74 4.16 0.10
C GLU A 130 -1.02 4.11 1.45
N GLY A 131 -1.75 4.44 2.49
CA GLY A 131 -1.23 4.54 3.82
C GLY A 131 -2.09 3.86 4.88
N PRO A 132 -1.63 3.94 6.14
CA PRO A 132 -2.16 3.13 7.21
C PRO A 132 -3.64 3.39 7.50
N GLY A 133 -4.26 2.36 8.06
CA GLY A 133 -5.61 2.38 8.58
C GLY A 133 -5.63 2.57 10.09
N HIS A 134 -5.49 1.50 10.85
CA HIS A 134 -5.63 1.51 12.30
C HIS A 134 -4.34 1.92 13.00
N MET A 135 -4.36 3.09 13.68
CA MET A 135 -3.24 3.55 14.51
C MET A 135 -3.70 4.46 15.63
N ALA A 136 -2.89 4.59 16.65
CA ALA A 136 -3.14 5.49 17.75
C ALA A 136 -3.11 6.96 17.28
N MET A 137 -3.97 7.79 17.85
CA MET A 137 -4.12 9.20 17.46
C MET A 137 -2.80 10.00 17.51
N ASN A 138 -1.95 9.70 18.48
CA ASN A 138 -0.64 10.34 18.65
C ASN A 138 0.41 9.89 17.61
N GLU A 139 0.17 8.82 16.86
CA GLU A 139 1.07 8.32 15.81
C GLU A 139 0.75 8.88 14.43
N ILE A 140 -0.46 9.39 14.22
CA ILE A 140 -0.95 9.83 12.90
C ILE A 140 -0.02 10.88 12.30
N ALA A 141 0.26 11.95 13.03
CA ALA A 141 1.11 13.04 12.54
C ALA A 141 2.52 12.54 12.17
N ALA A 142 3.09 11.65 12.99
CA ALA A 142 4.41 11.08 12.72
C ALA A 142 4.42 10.24 11.43
N ASN A 143 3.40 9.40 11.23
CA ASN A 143 3.28 8.59 10.01
C ASN A 143 3.12 9.45 8.75
N MET A 144 2.32 10.53 8.80
CA MET A 144 2.19 11.48 7.71
C MET A 144 3.54 12.14 7.37
N GLN A 145 4.28 12.58 8.38
CA GLN A 145 5.59 13.23 8.19
C GLN A 145 6.65 12.26 7.65
N ILE A 146 6.63 11.00 8.11
CA ILE A 146 7.55 9.96 7.60
C ILE A 146 7.28 9.72 6.12
N GLU A 147 6.02 9.55 5.74
CA GLU A 147 5.66 9.36 4.32
C GLU A 147 6.14 10.54 3.48
N LYS A 148 5.79 11.76 3.85
CA LYS A 148 6.20 12.96 3.10
C LYS A 148 7.70 13.02 2.87
N ARG A 149 8.50 12.61 3.84
CA ARG A 149 9.97 12.60 3.71
C ARG A 149 10.50 11.46 2.87
N ILE A 150 9.99 10.24 3.08
CA ILE A 150 10.47 9.03 2.41
C ILE A 150 9.92 8.93 0.99
N CYS A 151 8.67 9.35 0.79
CA CYS A 151 7.97 9.21 -0.48
C CYS A 151 7.95 10.49 -1.33
N HIS A 152 8.87 11.42 -1.05
CA HIS A 152 9.14 12.60 -1.90
C HIS A 152 7.92 13.51 -2.11
N GLU A 153 7.10 13.71 -1.07
CA GLU A 153 5.86 14.51 -1.08
C GLU A 153 4.76 13.93 -1.98
N ALA A 154 4.81 12.65 -2.33
CA ALA A 154 3.74 11.99 -3.08
C ALA A 154 2.38 12.21 -2.43
N PRO A 155 1.28 12.26 -3.20
CA PRO A 155 -0.06 12.25 -2.63
C PRO A 155 -0.29 11.01 -1.77
N PHE A 156 -0.67 11.19 -0.50
CA PHE A 156 -0.87 10.12 0.46
C PHE A 156 -2.36 9.84 0.66
N TYR A 157 -2.77 8.63 0.34
CA TYR A 157 -4.13 8.13 0.44
C TYR A 157 -4.26 7.23 1.66
N VAL A 158 -4.81 7.73 2.75
CA VAL A 158 -4.92 6.99 4.01
C VAL A 158 -6.31 6.42 4.21
N LEU A 159 -6.37 5.24 4.84
CA LEU A 159 -7.60 4.50 5.06
C LEU A 159 -8.37 5.11 6.23
N GLY A 160 -8.85 6.31 6.06
CA GLY A 160 -9.72 7.07 6.95
C GLY A 160 -9.79 6.63 8.41
N PRO A 161 -8.86 6.61 9.12
CA PRO A 161 -8.38 5.69 9.99
C PRO A 161 -8.60 6.04 11.33
N LEU A 162 -8.52 5.24 11.91
CA LEU A 162 -7.62 5.31 12.69
C LEU A 162 -7.89 4.98 14.05
N VAL A 163 -8.27 5.07 14.92
CA VAL A 163 -8.49 4.59 16.28
C VAL A 163 -9.77 3.74 16.39
N THR A 164 -10.12 3.06 15.32
CA THR A 164 -11.41 2.36 15.20
C THR A 164 -11.54 1.15 16.13
N ASP A 165 -10.45 0.46 16.44
CA ASP A 165 -10.44 -0.64 17.39
C ASP A 165 -10.51 -0.24 18.86
N ILE A 166 -10.39 1.06 19.15
CA ILE A 166 -10.64 1.61 20.50
C ILE A 166 -12.16 1.82 20.73
N PHE A 167 -12.90 2.14 19.66
CA PHE A 167 -14.29 2.57 19.78
C PHE A 167 -15.18 1.87 18.75
N PRO A 168 -15.31 0.54 18.85
CA PRO A 168 -16.03 -0.27 17.86
C PRO A 168 -17.51 0.15 17.79
N GLY A 169 -18.02 0.22 16.54
CA GLY A 169 -19.38 0.70 16.27
C GLY A 169 -19.50 2.21 16.07
N TYR A 170 -18.44 2.98 16.39
CA TYR A 170 -18.39 4.43 16.17
C TYR A 170 -17.27 4.82 15.19
N ASP A 171 -16.99 3.95 14.24
CA ASP A 171 -15.90 4.09 13.26
C ASP A 171 -15.96 5.41 12.48
N HIS A 172 -17.17 5.88 12.16
CA HIS A 172 -17.40 7.14 11.48
C HIS A 172 -16.95 8.36 12.31
N ILE A 173 -17.02 8.29 13.67
CA ILE A 173 -16.56 9.36 14.56
C ILE A 173 -15.04 9.30 14.68
N THR A 174 -14.48 8.13 14.98
CA THR A 174 -13.03 7.97 15.15
C THR A 174 -12.28 8.23 13.84
N SER A 175 -12.81 7.77 12.72
CA SER A 175 -12.25 8.05 11.40
C SER A 175 -12.30 9.53 11.03
N ALA A 176 -13.37 10.26 11.40
CA ALA A 176 -13.44 11.70 11.17
C ALA A 176 -12.37 12.45 11.98
N ILE A 177 -12.14 12.04 13.24
CA ILE A 177 -11.09 12.64 14.08
C ILE A 177 -9.70 12.33 13.49
N GLY A 178 -9.40 11.06 13.23
CA GLY A 178 -8.12 10.66 12.68
C GLY A 178 -7.88 11.21 11.27
N GLY A 179 -8.91 11.25 10.44
CA GLY A 179 -8.86 11.83 9.11
C GLY A 179 -8.55 13.33 9.13
N ALA A 180 -9.14 14.08 10.06
CA ALA A 180 -8.85 15.50 10.24
C ALA A 180 -7.38 15.74 10.65
N ILE A 181 -6.86 14.91 11.56
CA ILE A 181 -5.45 14.98 11.97
C ILE A 181 -4.53 14.62 10.80
N ALA A 182 -4.83 13.55 10.05
CA ALA A 182 -4.05 13.14 8.90
C ALA A 182 -4.03 14.24 7.82
N ALA A 183 -5.18 14.81 7.48
CA ALA A 183 -5.30 15.88 6.51
C ALA A 183 -4.51 17.14 6.93
N ALA A 184 -4.58 17.52 8.20
CA ALA A 184 -3.80 18.65 8.74
C ALA A 184 -2.28 18.41 8.69
N ASN A 185 -1.83 17.14 8.56
CA ASN A 185 -0.43 16.75 8.49
C ASN A 185 0.02 16.25 7.10
N GLY A 186 -0.81 16.41 6.06
CA GLY A 186 -0.39 16.21 4.68
C GLY A 186 -1.02 15.05 3.93
N ALA A 187 -2.00 14.34 4.50
CA ALA A 187 -2.77 13.38 3.73
C ALA A 187 -3.55 14.10 2.61
N ALA A 188 -3.50 13.54 1.39
CA ALA A 188 -4.16 14.10 0.22
C ALA A 188 -5.54 13.49 -0.04
N PHE A 189 -5.71 12.23 0.32
CA PHE A 189 -6.96 11.48 0.15
C PHE A 189 -7.32 10.72 1.42
N LEU A 190 -8.61 10.56 1.65
CA LEU A 190 -9.18 9.76 2.73
C LEU A 190 -10.13 8.71 2.15
N CYS A 191 -9.94 7.47 2.57
CA CYS A 191 -10.86 6.39 2.24
C CYS A 191 -12.02 6.34 3.23
#